data_57268d91de79b5bef354bc23af240df7
#
_entry.id   57268d91de79b5bef354bc23af240df7
#
_cell.length_a   1.000
_cell.length_b   1.000
_cell.length_c   1.000
_cell.angle_alpha   90.00
_cell.angle_beta   90.00
_cell.angle_gamma   90.00
#
_symmetry.space_group_name_H-M   'P 1'
#
loop_
_entity.id
_entity.type
_entity.pdbx_description
1 polymer ?
#
loop_
_entity_poly.entity_id
_entity_poly.type
_entity_poly.pdbx_seq_one_letter_code
_entity_poly.pdbx_strand_id
1 'polypeptide(L)'
;MTDQITRAEERLLADAENALNALAPADRKHRAYYEGRQTLQHLGLALPPALRSLETVVNWPRVVVDTIEERQDVRGIMVPAHPEVADALRSMIDANDLAAELCKWKRDRLIYGRSYLSVGVGDADGDYPIICVESPRQMTVKYDYRSKTITHAVRIVADQSADGTQTRYATIYTPDTTTTYATVGGAWRVVDRDNHHLGVVPVIPSFNRQMTGETTGHSEMDDIMGVTDAAARAITQMQAALETNAVPKRIIMGAKRSDFADPSAWTNYLNPFVALQNAGAKVTQLAPGELNNFHSTIELYGKLAASLTGFPARYFGLITTNPPAEGAIRAEESKLVKRVERVNAECGAALSRALTIAARIMGHTIPMGAVNVAWHDPATPTFSQKADALQKLAGGKPLISREGAWDELGWDDARKATERAYLREEETDPDLLRLLEKTTPTLTDDDLGTSHGIDTARD
;
A
#
# COMPACT_ATOMS: atom_id res chain seq x y z
N MET A 1 15.36 -12.85 40.39
CA MET A 1 14.04 -13.39 40.81
C MET A 1 13.27 -13.63 39.54
N THR A 2 12.95 -14.89 39.22
CA THR A 2 12.06 -15.21 38.08
C THR A 2 10.69 -14.69 38.47
N ASP A 3 10.29 -13.58 37.87
CA ASP A 3 8.97 -13.01 38.05
C ASP A 3 7.94 -14.04 37.59
N GLN A 4 7.07 -14.44 38.49
CA GLN A 4 5.99 -15.36 38.13
C GLN A 4 4.92 -14.58 37.34
N ILE A 5 4.35 -15.23 36.32
CA ILE A 5 3.20 -14.68 35.61
C ILE A 5 2.04 -14.43 36.58
N THR A 6 1.43 -13.27 36.48
CA THR A 6 0.26 -12.93 37.30
C THR A 6 -1.02 -13.45 36.65
N ARG A 7 -2.08 -13.68 37.43
CA ARG A 7 -3.39 -14.06 36.92
C ARG A 7 -4.00 -13.00 35.96
N ALA A 8 -3.61 -11.74 36.13
CA ALA A 8 -4.05 -10.67 35.23
C ALA A 8 -3.39 -10.84 33.85
N GLU A 9 -2.07 -11.09 33.82
CA GLU A 9 -1.31 -11.31 32.58
C GLU A 9 -1.78 -12.57 31.85
N GLU A 10 -2.06 -13.67 32.59
CA GLU A 10 -2.65 -14.88 32.00
C GLU A 10 -3.99 -14.60 31.29
N ARG A 11 -4.84 -13.77 31.90
CA ARG A 11 -6.12 -13.37 31.26
C ARG A 11 -5.87 -12.55 30.01
N LEU A 12 -4.94 -11.58 30.03
CA LEU A 12 -4.60 -10.78 28.85
C LEU A 12 -4.11 -11.66 27.70
N LEU A 13 -3.27 -12.66 27.99
CA LEU A 13 -2.81 -13.63 26.97
C LEU A 13 -3.95 -14.45 26.40
N ALA A 14 -4.84 -14.98 27.25
CA ALA A 14 -6.00 -15.76 26.82
C ALA A 14 -6.97 -14.92 25.98
N ASP A 15 -7.27 -13.69 26.39
CA ASP A 15 -8.11 -12.76 25.66
C ASP A 15 -7.52 -12.41 24.28
N ALA A 16 -6.20 -12.22 24.21
CA ALA A 16 -5.49 -11.96 22.97
C ALA A 16 -5.54 -13.18 22.02
N GLU A 17 -5.31 -14.40 22.52
CA GLU A 17 -5.44 -15.61 21.73
C GLU A 17 -6.85 -15.78 21.14
N ASN A 18 -7.87 -15.54 21.96
CA ASN A 18 -9.25 -15.60 21.51
C ASN A 18 -9.54 -14.55 20.41
N ALA A 19 -9.05 -13.33 20.59
CA ALA A 19 -9.21 -12.27 19.60
C ALA A 19 -8.51 -12.59 18.27
N LEU A 20 -7.27 -13.09 18.30
CA LEU A 20 -6.52 -13.49 17.11
C LEU A 20 -7.19 -14.69 16.41
N ASN A 21 -7.64 -15.69 17.17
CA ASN A 21 -8.35 -16.84 16.63
C ASN A 21 -9.68 -16.46 15.97
N ALA A 22 -10.40 -15.50 16.51
CA ALA A 22 -11.65 -15.00 15.92
C ALA A 22 -11.41 -14.31 14.57
N LEU A 23 -10.29 -13.60 14.39
CA LEU A 23 -9.93 -12.92 13.15
C LEU A 23 -9.24 -13.84 12.12
N ALA A 24 -8.63 -14.92 12.55
CA ALA A 24 -7.82 -15.80 11.70
C ALA A 24 -8.52 -16.33 10.43
N PRO A 25 -9.84 -16.68 10.43
CA PRO A 25 -10.52 -17.09 9.20
C PRO A 25 -10.61 -15.98 8.16
N ALA A 26 -10.94 -14.75 8.57
CA ALA A 26 -10.98 -13.59 7.70
C ALA A 26 -9.59 -13.25 7.16
N ASP A 27 -8.57 -13.26 8.01
CA ASP A 27 -7.18 -13.00 7.63
C ASP A 27 -6.66 -14.01 6.61
N ARG A 28 -6.95 -15.31 6.79
CA ARG A 28 -6.60 -16.33 5.80
C ARG A 28 -7.29 -16.10 4.47
N LYS A 29 -8.56 -15.69 4.49
CA LYS A 29 -9.33 -15.36 3.29
C LYS A 29 -8.71 -14.16 2.57
N HIS A 30 -8.49 -13.04 3.26
CA HIS A 30 -7.88 -11.85 2.68
C HIS A 30 -6.52 -12.14 2.06
N ARG A 31 -5.67 -12.88 2.78
CA ARG A 31 -4.36 -13.29 2.26
C ARG A 31 -4.47 -14.12 0.98
N ALA A 32 -5.38 -15.09 0.95
CA ALA A 32 -5.59 -15.94 -0.22
C ALA A 32 -6.01 -15.11 -1.44
N TYR A 33 -6.90 -14.11 -1.27
CA TYR A 33 -7.31 -13.22 -2.34
C TYR A 33 -6.17 -12.30 -2.82
N TYR A 34 -5.36 -11.78 -1.91
CA TYR A 34 -4.20 -10.98 -2.29
C TYR A 34 -3.15 -11.78 -3.05
N GLU A 35 -2.88 -13.00 -2.60
CA GLU A 35 -1.90 -13.92 -3.23
C GLU A 35 -2.44 -14.58 -4.50
N GLY A 36 -3.72 -14.43 -4.85
CA GLY A 36 -4.34 -15.11 -5.98
C GLY A 36 -4.47 -16.62 -5.78
N ARG A 37 -4.63 -17.06 -4.52
CA ARG A 37 -4.76 -18.47 -4.12
C ARG A 37 -6.13 -18.82 -3.55
N GLN A 38 -7.12 -17.95 -3.78
CA GLN A 38 -8.49 -18.23 -3.36
C GLN A 38 -9.06 -19.40 -4.17
N THR A 39 -9.79 -20.28 -3.51
CA THR A 39 -10.52 -21.37 -4.16
C THR A 39 -11.89 -20.86 -4.58
N LEU A 40 -12.24 -21.02 -5.86
CA LEU A 40 -13.54 -20.62 -6.39
C LEU A 40 -14.63 -21.58 -5.88
N GLN A 41 -15.59 -21.02 -5.13
CA GLN A 41 -16.77 -21.76 -4.71
C GLN A 41 -17.77 -21.90 -5.87
N HIS A 42 -18.48 -23.04 -5.96
CA HIS A 42 -19.54 -23.28 -6.92
C HIS A 42 -19.14 -23.44 -8.41
N LEU A 43 -17.88 -23.81 -8.69
CA LEU A 43 -17.50 -24.26 -10.06
C LEU A 43 -18.22 -25.57 -10.46
N GLY A 44 -18.77 -26.28 -9.51
CA GLY A 44 -19.16 -27.68 -9.65
C GLY A 44 -20.44 -27.98 -10.46
N LEU A 45 -21.28 -27.00 -10.76
CA LEU A 45 -22.56 -27.27 -11.46
C LEU A 45 -22.43 -27.42 -12.98
N ALA A 46 -21.39 -26.87 -13.59
CA ALA A 46 -21.20 -26.85 -15.04
C ALA A 46 -19.88 -27.43 -15.53
N LEU A 47 -18.92 -27.74 -14.64
CA LEU A 47 -17.59 -28.23 -15.00
C LEU A 47 -17.39 -29.69 -14.55
N PRO A 48 -17.12 -30.60 -15.52
CA PRO A 48 -16.67 -31.94 -15.17
C PRO A 48 -15.43 -31.92 -14.27
N PRO A 49 -15.27 -32.90 -13.36
CA PRO A 49 -14.10 -32.94 -12.46
C PRO A 49 -12.75 -32.89 -13.18
N ALA A 50 -12.67 -33.45 -14.38
CA ALA A 50 -11.46 -33.45 -15.21
C ALA A 50 -11.03 -32.04 -15.68
N LEU A 51 -11.94 -31.08 -15.74
CA LEU A 51 -11.67 -29.70 -16.19
C LEU A 51 -11.46 -28.72 -15.04
N ARG A 52 -11.49 -29.18 -13.78
CA ARG A 52 -11.23 -28.32 -12.61
C ARG A 52 -9.79 -27.84 -12.56
N SER A 53 -8.86 -28.51 -13.23
CA SER A 53 -7.46 -28.07 -13.36
C SER A 53 -7.30 -26.78 -14.20
N LEU A 54 -8.35 -26.38 -14.93
CA LEU A 54 -8.40 -25.14 -15.72
C LEU A 54 -8.84 -23.92 -14.88
N GLU A 55 -8.94 -24.07 -13.55
CA GLU A 55 -9.30 -22.94 -12.69
C GLU A 55 -8.36 -21.76 -12.91
N THR A 56 -8.92 -20.63 -13.32
CA THR A 56 -8.18 -19.40 -13.56
C THR A 56 -8.61 -18.35 -12.56
N VAL A 57 -7.65 -17.80 -11.87
CA VAL A 57 -7.87 -16.74 -10.89
C VAL A 57 -7.55 -15.39 -11.52
N VAL A 58 -8.46 -14.45 -11.34
CA VAL A 58 -8.24 -13.02 -11.64
C VAL A 58 -7.77 -12.35 -10.36
N ASN A 59 -6.64 -11.63 -10.38
CA ASN A 59 -6.08 -11.04 -9.16
C ASN A 59 -6.34 -9.53 -9.04
N TRP A 60 -7.58 -9.10 -9.28
CA TRP A 60 -8.01 -7.71 -9.08
C TRP A 60 -7.87 -7.21 -7.63
N PRO A 61 -8.08 -8.03 -6.58
CA PRO A 61 -7.84 -7.62 -5.19
C PRO A 61 -6.42 -7.11 -4.96
N ARG A 62 -5.42 -7.77 -5.53
CA ARG A 62 -4.03 -7.32 -5.47
C ARG A 62 -3.83 -5.98 -6.18
N VAL A 63 -4.42 -5.82 -7.37
CA VAL A 63 -4.35 -4.55 -8.12
C VAL A 63 -4.86 -3.38 -7.28
N VAL A 64 -5.96 -3.59 -6.53
CA VAL A 64 -6.53 -2.54 -5.66
C VAL A 64 -5.57 -2.17 -4.53
N VAL A 65 -4.98 -3.15 -3.87
CA VAL A 65 -4.03 -2.92 -2.77
C VAL A 65 -2.75 -2.25 -3.27
N ASP A 66 -2.12 -2.84 -4.29
CA ASP A 66 -0.82 -2.38 -4.79
C ASP A 66 -0.96 -0.95 -5.39
N THR A 67 -2.04 -0.66 -6.11
CA THR A 67 -2.28 0.69 -6.67
C THR A 67 -2.36 1.79 -5.60
N ILE A 68 -2.92 1.50 -4.43
CA ILE A 68 -2.97 2.47 -3.33
C ILE A 68 -1.60 2.55 -2.65
N GLU A 69 -1.00 1.40 -2.34
CA GLU A 69 0.26 1.31 -1.61
C GLU A 69 1.40 1.99 -2.35
N GLU A 70 1.53 1.77 -3.66
CA GLU A 70 2.55 2.36 -4.55
C GLU A 70 2.48 3.89 -4.66
N ARG A 71 1.33 4.49 -4.31
CA ARG A 71 1.14 5.95 -4.29
C ARG A 71 1.31 6.58 -2.91
N GLN A 72 1.70 5.79 -1.92
CA GLN A 72 1.88 6.20 -0.54
C GLN A 72 3.36 6.38 -0.19
N ASP A 73 4.05 7.33 -0.80
CA ASP A 73 5.46 7.58 -0.54
C ASP A 73 5.64 8.72 0.47
N VAL A 74 6.37 8.43 1.56
CA VAL A 74 6.76 9.43 2.55
C VAL A 74 7.85 10.30 1.97
N ARG A 75 7.61 11.61 1.89
CA ARG A 75 8.58 12.60 1.41
C ARG A 75 9.58 13.00 2.50
N GLY A 76 9.12 13.02 3.75
CA GLY A 76 9.96 13.39 4.87
C GLY A 76 9.17 13.71 6.13
N ILE A 77 9.89 14.08 7.17
CA ILE A 77 9.30 14.47 8.45
C ILE A 77 9.76 15.88 8.84
N MET A 78 8.88 16.58 9.53
CA MET A 78 9.16 17.92 10.07
C MET A 78 8.66 18.01 11.51
N VAL A 79 9.44 18.66 12.36
CA VAL A 79 9.06 19.05 13.73
C VAL A 79 9.26 20.56 13.83
N PRO A 80 8.27 21.39 13.45
CA PRO A 80 8.47 22.83 13.25
C PRO A 80 9.05 23.58 14.44
N ALA A 81 8.68 23.18 15.66
CA ALA A 81 9.16 23.79 16.91
C ALA A 81 10.54 23.27 17.39
N HIS A 82 11.01 22.15 16.83
CA HIS A 82 12.20 21.41 17.30
C HIS A 82 12.96 20.81 16.12
N PRO A 83 13.70 21.61 15.33
CA PRO A 83 14.45 21.10 14.18
C PRO A 83 15.50 20.06 14.54
N GLU A 84 16.14 20.20 15.72
CA GLU A 84 17.11 19.24 16.25
C GLU A 84 16.51 17.84 16.48
N VAL A 85 15.24 17.77 16.88
CA VAL A 85 14.50 16.50 17.02
C VAL A 85 14.21 15.89 15.66
N ALA A 86 13.90 16.73 14.65
CA ALA A 86 13.68 16.25 13.29
C ALA A 86 14.94 15.60 12.72
N ASP A 87 16.13 16.15 12.97
CA ASP A 87 17.40 15.60 12.50
C ASP A 87 17.72 14.27 13.20
N ALA A 88 17.52 14.19 14.52
CA ALA A 88 17.68 12.94 15.28
C ALA A 88 16.73 11.84 14.78
N LEU A 89 15.47 12.20 14.51
CA LEU A 89 14.49 11.26 13.96
C LEU A 89 14.83 10.80 12.53
N ARG A 90 15.38 11.66 11.67
CA ARG A 90 15.85 11.25 10.33
C ARG A 90 16.98 10.22 10.44
N SER A 91 17.97 10.48 11.27
CA SER A 91 19.07 9.53 11.51
C SER A 91 18.56 8.18 12.04
N MET A 92 17.57 8.19 12.93
CA MET A 92 16.91 6.98 13.43
C MET A 92 16.13 6.25 12.30
N ILE A 93 15.41 6.98 11.45
CA ILE A 93 14.66 6.41 10.30
C ILE A 93 15.62 5.69 9.36
N ASP A 94 16.75 6.31 9.05
CA ASP A 94 17.77 5.73 8.17
C ASP A 94 18.42 4.48 8.81
N ALA A 95 18.75 4.55 10.13
CA ALA A 95 19.32 3.43 10.86
C ALA A 95 18.37 2.21 10.95
N ASN A 96 17.06 2.45 10.95
CA ASN A 96 16.03 1.40 11.01
C ASN A 96 15.61 0.87 9.61
N ASP A 97 16.13 1.41 8.51
CA ASP A 97 15.61 1.15 7.15
C ASP A 97 14.07 1.27 7.10
N LEU A 98 13.54 2.27 7.81
CA LEU A 98 12.11 2.39 8.06
C LEU A 98 11.30 2.57 6.77
N ALA A 99 11.89 3.12 5.72
CA ALA A 99 11.22 3.29 4.43
C ALA A 99 10.78 1.94 3.84
N ALA A 100 11.64 0.91 3.89
CA ALA A 100 11.31 -0.44 3.44
C ALA A 100 10.26 -1.12 4.34
N GLU A 101 10.37 -0.93 5.65
CA GLU A 101 9.41 -1.48 6.62
C GLU A 101 8.01 -0.86 6.46
N LEU A 102 7.91 0.44 6.17
CA LEU A 102 6.64 1.12 5.96
C LEU A 102 5.86 0.57 4.76
N CYS A 103 6.52 0.05 3.73
CA CYS A 103 5.84 -0.61 2.61
C CYS A 103 5.07 -1.85 3.08
N LYS A 104 5.67 -2.65 3.99
CA LYS A 104 5.01 -3.82 4.59
C LYS A 104 3.81 -3.40 5.45
N TRP A 105 4.01 -2.38 6.28
CA TRP A 105 2.98 -1.84 7.17
C TRP A 105 1.76 -1.30 6.41
N LYS A 106 1.97 -0.51 5.34
CA LYS A 106 0.91 0.04 4.48
C LYS A 106 0.13 -1.09 3.80
N ARG A 107 0.85 -2.08 3.24
CA ARG A 107 0.26 -3.23 2.56
C ARG A 107 -0.59 -4.07 3.50
N ASP A 108 -0.08 -4.43 4.67
CA ASP A 108 -0.82 -5.19 5.66
C ASP A 108 -2.09 -4.47 6.12
N ARG A 109 -2.01 -3.14 6.29
CA ARG A 109 -3.17 -2.31 6.62
C ARG A 109 -4.28 -2.42 5.58
N LEU A 110 -3.93 -2.39 4.30
CA LEU A 110 -4.89 -2.50 3.19
C LEU A 110 -5.45 -3.91 3.04
N ILE A 111 -4.63 -4.95 3.24
CA ILE A 111 -5.04 -6.36 3.13
C ILE A 111 -5.94 -6.77 4.28
N TYR A 112 -5.52 -6.53 5.52
CA TYR A 112 -6.20 -7.04 6.72
C TYR A 112 -7.14 -6.03 7.39
N GLY A 113 -7.19 -4.81 6.85
CA GLY A 113 -7.93 -3.70 7.48
C GLY A 113 -7.23 -3.09 8.68
N ARG A 114 -6.07 -3.64 9.08
CA ARG A 114 -5.30 -3.20 10.23
C ARG A 114 -3.81 -3.52 10.09
N SER A 115 -2.98 -2.74 10.71
CA SER A 115 -1.54 -2.99 10.91
C SER A 115 -1.05 -2.28 12.16
N TYR A 116 0.14 -2.62 12.62
CA TYR A 116 0.67 -2.12 13.89
C TYR A 116 2.13 -1.73 13.73
N LEU A 117 2.53 -0.67 14.45
CA LEU A 117 3.92 -0.32 14.66
C LEU A 117 4.23 -0.49 16.16
N SER A 118 5.28 -1.18 16.51
CA SER A 118 5.81 -1.20 17.87
C SER A 118 7.10 -0.38 17.93
N VAL A 119 7.33 0.27 19.06
CA VAL A 119 8.52 1.09 19.30
C VAL A 119 9.23 0.56 20.54
N GLY A 120 10.49 0.21 20.41
CA GLY A 120 11.31 -0.33 21.49
C GLY A 120 12.66 0.38 21.59
N VAL A 121 13.41 0.09 22.65
CA VAL A 121 14.81 0.49 22.80
C VAL A 121 15.68 -0.34 21.87
N GLY A 122 16.81 0.20 21.41
CA GLY A 122 17.85 -0.56 20.72
C GLY A 122 18.52 -1.61 21.61
N ASP A 123 19.23 -2.53 20.98
CA ASP A 123 19.84 -3.67 21.69
C ASP A 123 21.04 -3.27 22.57
N ALA A 124 21.71 -2.16 22.27
CA ALA A 124 22.84 -1.66 23.02
C ALA A 124 22.60 -0.23 23.54
N ASP A 125 23.30 0.12 24.62
CA ASP A 125 23.27 1.48 25.17
C ASP A 125 23.75 2.50 24.13
N GLY A 126 22.89 3.48 23.83
CA GLY A 126 23.14 4.52 22.84
C GLY A 126 22.68 4.22 21.44
N ASP A 127 22.12 3.05 21.19
CA ASP A 127 21.47 2.73 19.93
C ASP A 127 20.18 3.54 19.73
N TYR A 128 19.83 3.75 18.47
CA TYR A 128 18.54 4.35 18.16
C TYR A 128 17.37 3.43 18.56
N PRO A 129 16.23 4.00 18.95
CA PRO A 129 15.00 3.23 19.13
C PRO A 129 14.66 2.44 17.86
N ILE A 130 14.10 1.25 18.04
CA ILE A 130 13.69 0.37 16.95
C ILE A 130 12.19 0.52 16.74
N ILE A 131 11.78 0.79 15.47
CA ILE A 131 10.39 0.76 15.05
C ILE A 131 10.16 -0.50 14.22
N CYS A 132 9.36 -1.43 14.76
CA CYS A 132 9.02 -2.67 14.08
C CYS A 132 7.62 -2.63 13.50
N VAL A 133 7.45 -3.21 12.32
CA VAL A 133 6.15 -3.51 11.74
C VAL A 133 5.68 -4.85 12.26
N GLU A 134 4.55 -4.83 12.97
CA GLU A 134 4.01 -6.03 13.59
C GLU A 134 2.88 -6.63 12.76
N SER A 135 2.94 -7.94 12.59
CA SER A 135 1.93 -8.65 11.81
C SER A 135 0.53 -8.54 12.43
N PRO A 136 -0.49 -8.13 11.67
CA PRO A 136 -1.87 -8.07 12.16
C PRO A 136 -2.44 -9.45 12.56
N ARG A 137 -1.79 -10.53 12.16
CA ARG A 137 -2.14 -11.89 12.52
C ARG A 137 -1.53 -12.36 13.85
N GLN A 138 -0.66 -11.56 14.43
CA GLN A 138 0.11 -11.87 15.64
C GLN A 138 -0.07 -10.82 16.73
N MET A 139 -0.63 -9.66 16.40
CA MET A 139 -0.78 -8.51 17.29
C MET A 139 -2.26 -8.18 17.52
N THR A 140 -2.62 -7.88 18.76
CA THR A 140 -3.92 -7.34 19.12
C THR A 140 -3.76 -6.18 20.09
N VAL A 141 -4.69 -5.22 20.03
CA VAL A 141 -4.73 -4.06 20.93
C VAL A 141 -6.10 -3.93 21.59
N LYS A 142 -6.11 -3.44 22.81
CA LYS A 142 -7.35 -3.11 23.51
C LYS A 142 -7.46 -1.60 23.69
N TYR A 143 -8.56 -1.06 23.16
CA TYR A 143 -8.91 0.36 23.31
C TYR A 143 -9.81 0.60 24.51
N ASP A 144 -9.54 1.71 25.20
CA ASP A 144 -10.55 2.38 26.02
C ASP A 144 -11.22 3.47 25.17
N TYR A 145 -12.47 3.26 24.84
CA TYR A 145 -13.21 4.19 23.99
C TYR A 145 -13.50 5.54 24.65
N ARG A 146 -13.50 5.60 25.98
CA ARG A 146 -13.73 6.83 26.73
C ARG A 146 -12.52 7.76 26.65
N SER A 147 -11.34 7.22 26.89
CA SER A 147 -10.08 7.98 26.86
C SER A 147 -9.49 8.04 25.43
N LYS A 148 -9.98 7.22 24.50
CA LYS A 148 -9.43 7.02 23.15
C LYS A 148 -7.95 6.59 23.17
N THR A 149 -7.56 5.89 24.23
CA THR A 149 -6.19 5.39 24.43
C THR A 149 -6.14 3.88 24.36
N ILE A 150 -4.96 3.34 24.07
CA ILE A 150 -4.70 1.91 24.14
C ILE A 150 -4.37 1.58 25.60
N THR A 151 -5.06 0.59 26.16
CA THR A 151 -4.82 0.11 27.52
C THR A 151 -3.68 -0.90 27.56
N HIS A 152 -3.62 -1.77 26.57
CA HIS A 152 -2.54 -2.74 26.39
C HIS A 152 -2.53 -3.27 24.96
N ALA A 153 -1.40 -3.81 24.54
CA ALA A 153 -1.26 -4.60 23.31
C ALA A 153 -0.61 -5.94 23.67
N VAL A 154 -0.92 -6.94 22.87
CA VAL A 154 -0.34 -8.28 23.04
C VAL A 154 0.08 -8.83 21.68
N ARG A 155 1.33 -9.26 21.58
CA ARG A 155 1.89 -9.97 20.44
C ARG A 155 2.05 -11.46 20.80
N ILE A 156 1.67 -12.36 19.90
CA ILE A 156 1.86 -13.81 20.08
C ILE A 156 2.49 -14.36 18.80
N VAL A 157 3.66 -14.99 18.94
CA VAL A 157 4.44 -15.57 17.85
C VAL A 157 4.76 -17.02 18.17
N ALA A 158 4.68 -17.89 17.19
CA ALA A 158 5.20 -19.24 17.28
C ALA A 158 6.53 -19.31 16.51
N ASP A 159 7.57 -19.75 17.19
CA ASP A 159 8.88 -20.00 16.59
C ASP A 159 9.12 -21.51 16.58
N GLN A 160 9.69 -22.00 15.48
CA GLN A 160 10.03 -23.40 15.32
C GLN A 160 11.54 -23.54 15.31
N SER A 161 12.08 -24.11 16.37
CA SER A 161 13.49 -24.40 16.47
C SER A 161 13.94 -25.43 15.44
N ALA A 162 15.23 -25.49 15.14
CA ALA A 162 15.83 -26.40 14.16
C ALA A 162 15.60 -27.89 14.49
N ASP A 163 15.37 -28.21 15.76
CA ASP A 163 15.02 -29.55 16.25
C ASP A 163 13.53 -29.92 16.09
N GLY A 164 12.72 -29.03 15.52
CA GLY A 164 11.28 -29.21 15.36
C GLY A 164 10.44 -28.84 16.59
N THR A 165 11.06 -28.41 17.68
CA THR A 165 10.33 -27.96 18.86
C THR A 165 9.69 -26.62 18.60
N GLN A 166 8.37 -26.53 18.80
CA GLN A 166 7.63 -25.27 18.67
C GLN A 166 7.59 -24.55 20.01
N THR A 167 8.27 -23.41 20.10
CA THR A 167 8.17 -22.51 21.24
C THR A 167 7.30 -21.31 20.87
N ARG A 168 6.34 -20.99 21.75
CA ARG A 168 5.51 -19.80 21.56
C ARG A 168 6.04 -18.69 22.46
N TYR A 169 6.16 -17.51 21.89
CA TYR A 169 6.51 -16.29 22.60
C TYR A 169 5.30 -15.37 22.61
N ALA A 170 5.14 -14.65 23.72
CA ALA A 170 4.15 -13.59 23.81
C ALA A 170 4.78 -12.37 24.45
N THR A 171 4.41 -11.18 23.98
CA THR A 171 4.84 -9.91 24.57
C THR A 171 3.61 -9.08 24.92
N ILE A 172 3.50 -8.68 26.19
CA ILE A 172 2.45 -7.76 26.67
C ILE A 172 3.08 -6.39 26.77
N TYR A 173 2.47 -5.43 26.11
CA TYR A 173 2.84 -4.02 26.15
C TYR A 173 1.79 -3.26 26.98
N THR A 174 2.24 -2.60 28.03
CA THR A 174 1.45 -1.69 28.87
C THR A 174 2.01 -0.27 28.77
N PRO A 175 1.38 0.74 29.37
CA PRO A 175 1.94 2.10 29.37
C PRO A 175 3.32 2.23 30.02
N ASP A 176 3.64 1.37 30.99
CA ASP A 176 4.84 1.48 31.82
C ASP A 176 5.77 0.28 31.70
N THR A 177 5.28 -0.85 31.16
CA THR A 177 6.08 -2.08 31.10
C THR A 177 5.89 -2.82 29.79
N THR A 178 6.95 -3.47 29.31
CA THR A 178 6.92 -4.48 28.26
C THR A 178 7.44 -5.79 28.84
N THR A 179 6.61 -6.84 28.81
CA THR A 179 6.95 -8.15 29.38
C THR A 179 6.87 -9.22 28.30
N THR A 180 7.95 -9.97 28.17
CA THR A 180 8.06 -11.10 27.22
C THR A 180 7.92 -12.43 27.95
N TYR A 181 7.15 -13.32 27.37
CA TYR A 181 6.86 -14.67 27.88
C TYR A 181 7.26 -15.71 26.84
N ALA A 182 7.63 -16.90 27.31
CA ALA A 182 7.80 -18.09 26.49
C ALA A 182 7.01 -19.27 27.05
N THR A 183 6.58 -20.17 26.19
CA THR A 183 5.93 -21.42 26.65
C THR A 183 6.98 -22.45 27.04
N VAL A 184 6.92 -22.93 28.27
CA VAL A 184 7.75 -24.01 28.79
C VAL A 184 6.82 -25.03 29.39
N GLY A 185 6.82 -26.28 28.85
CA GLY A 185 5.92 -27.33 29.31
C GLY A 185 4.43 -27.03 29.18
N GLY A 186 4.06 -26.20 28.18
CA GLY A 186 2.67 -25.78 27.91
C GLY A 186 2.16 -24.61 28.77
N ALA A 187 2.96 -24.11 29.69
CA ALA A 187 2.62 -22.93 30.53
C ALA A 187 3.48 -21.71 30.14
N TRP A 188 2.89 -20.52 30.21
CA TRP A 188 3.61 -19.26 30.01
C TRP A 188 4.54 -18.95 31.19
N ARG A 189 5.77 -18.56 30.88
CA ARG A 189 6.75 -18.10 31.85
C ARG A 189 7.34 -16.78 31.42
N VAL A 190 7.59 -15.89 32.36
CA VAL A 190 8.27 -14.61 32.10
C VAL A 190 9.71 -14.89 31.70
N VAL A 191 10.12 -14.33 30.57
CA VAL A 191 11.50 -14.37 30.06
C VAL A 191 12.21 -13.07 30.37
N ASP A 192 11.53 -11.95 30.14
CA ASP A 192 12.06 -10.63 30.34
C ASP A 192 10.96 -9.63 30.73
N ARG A 193 11.32 -8.60 31.50
CA ARG A 193 10.41 -7.51 31.89
C ARG A 193 11.17 -6.19 31.93
N ASP A 194 10.84 -5.35 30.97
CA ASP A 194 11.33 -3.98 30.90
C ASP A 194 10.31 -3.01 31.51
N ASN A 195 10.78 -2.12 32.41
CA ASN A 195 9.98 -1.08 33.04
C ASN A 195 10.37 0.29 32.44
N HIS A 196 9.86 0.61 31.28
CA HIS A 196 10.22 1.78 30.49
C HIS A 196 9.54 3.08 30.93
N HIS A 197 8.45 3.04 31.71
CA HIS A 197 7.73 4.21 32.26
C HIS A 197 7.37 5.28 31.21
N LEU A 198 7.01 4.89 29.98
CA LEU A 198 6.65 5.80 28.90
C LEU A 198 5.31 6.51 29.14
N GLY A 199 4.44 5.97 30.01
CA GLY A 199 3.08 6.47 30.26
C GLY A 199 2.13 6.27 29.09
N VAL A 200 2.57 5.58 28.03
CA VAL A 200 1.79 5.22 26.85
C VAL A 200 2.22 3.85 26.36
N VAL A 201 1.26 3.08 25.83
CA VAL A 201 1.57 1.78 25.20
C VAL A 201 2.43 2.02 23.95
N PRO A 202 3.62 1.43 23.83
CA PRO A 202 4.51 1.65 22.69
C PRO A 202 4.11 0.83 21.45
N VAL A 203 2.81 0.68 21.21
CA VAL A 203 2.23 0.02 20.03
C VAL A 203 1.18 0.92 19.44
N ILE A 204 1.32 1.21 18.15
CA ILE A 204 0.46 2.13 17.43
C ILE A 204 -0.31 1.34 16.37
N PRO A 205 -1.64 1.16 16.52
CA PRO A 205 -2.47 0.60 15.48
C PRO A 205 -2.76 1.62 14.39
N SER A 206 -2.92 1.10 13.18
CA SER A 206 -3.45 1.83 12.03
C SER A 206 -4.57 1.00 11.42
N PHE A 207 -5.78 1.54 11.38
CA PHE A 207 -6.95 0.86 10.85
C PHE A 207 -7.33 1.43 9.48
N ASN A 208 -7.78 0.56 8.59
CA ASN A 208 -8.30 0.94 7.28
C ASN A 208 -9.82 0.94 7.31
N ARG A 209 -10.47 2.01 6.84
CA ARG A 209 -11.94 2.11 6.70
C ARG A 209 -12.71 1.72 7.98
N GLN A 210 -12.16 2.02 9.14
CA GLN A 210 -12.81 1.74 10.42
C GLN A 210 -14.07 2.59 10.60
N MET A 211 -15.17 1.96 10.96
CA MET A 211 -16.41 2.65 11.31
C MET A 211 -16.52 2.88 12.83
N THR A 212 -17.38 3.84 13.21
CA THR A 212 -17.62 4.15 14.61
C THR A 212 -18.15 2.93 15.36
N GLY A 213 -17.53 2.59 16.48
CA GLY A 213 -17.92 1.44 17.31
C GLY A 213 -17.23 0.13 16.96
N GLU A 214 -16.42 0.10 15.89
CA GLU A 214 -15.66 -1.09 15.54
C GLU A 214 -14.30 -1.12 16.23
N THR A 215 -13.81 -2.33 16.50
CA THR A 215 -12.50 -2.59 17.13
C THR A 215 -11.39 -2.86 16.12
N THR A 216 -11.76 -3.03 14.86
CA THR A 216 -10.85 -3.28 13.73
C THR A 216 -11.35 -2.55 12.50
N GLY A 217 -10.53 -2.43 11.46
CA GLY A 217 -10.93 -1.89 10.17
C GLY A 217 -11.33 -2.99 9.18
N HIS A 218 -11.60 -2.58 7.94
CA HIS A 218 -12.01 -3.44 6.83
C HIS A 218 -10.91 -3.52 5.77
N SER A 219 -10.82 -4.68 5.12
CA SER A 219 -9.93 -4.87 3.98
C SER A 219 -10.33 -3.95 2.82
N GLU A 220 -9.34 -3.43 2.11
CA GLU A 220 -9.56 -2.66 0.90
C GLU A 220 -10.12 -3.54 -0.24
N MET A 221 -9.94 -4.86 -0.13
CA MET A 221 -10.39 -5.85 -1.11
C MET A 221 -11.84 -6.30 -0.92
N ASP A 222 -12.48 -6.02 0.23
CA ASP A 222 -13.79 -6.58 0.58
C ASP A 222 -14.84 -6.34 -0.50
N ASP A 223 -14.88 -5.13 -1.06
CA ASP A 223 -15.88 -4.71 -2.05
C ASP A 223 -15.69 -5.41 -3.41
N ILE A 224 -14.47 -5.87 -3.73
CA ILE A 224 -14.14 -6.42 -5.05
C ILE A 224 -14.06 -7.94 -5.09
N MET A 225 -13.91 -8.61 -3.95
CA MET A 225 -13.73 -10.08 -3.92
C MET A 225 -14.86 -10.82 -4.63
N GLY A 226 -16.12 -10.42 -4.41
CA GLY A 226 -17.27 -11.08 -5.04
C GLY A 226 -17.30 -10.94 -6.57
N VAL A 227 -16.95 -9.76 -7.09
CA VAL A 227 -16.86 -9.49 -8.53
C VAL A 227 -15.69 -10.24 -9.15
N THR A 228 -14.57 -10.34 -8.42
CA THR A 228 -13.39 -11.11 -8.81
C THR A 228 -13.73 -12.59 -9.00
N ASP A 229 -14.47 -13.18 -8.05
CA ASP A 229 -14.91 -14.57 -8.14
C ASP A 229 -15.87 -14.80 -9.33
N ALA A 230 -16.74 -13.84 -9.59
CA ALA A 230 -17.66 -13.92 -10.74
C ALA A 230 -16.88 -13.89 -12.06
N ALA A 231 -15.90 -13.00 -12.19
CA ALA A 231 -15.04 -12.91 -13.36
C ALA A 231 -14.19 -14.17 -13.54
N ALA A 232 -13.59 -14.67 -12.47
CA ALA A 232 -12.78 -15.89 -12.50
C ALA A 232 -13.60 -17.11 -12.92
N ARG A 233 -14.85 -17.25 -12.43
CA ARG A 233 -15.76 -18.29 -12.88
C ARG A 233 -16.08 -18.16 -14.37
N ALA A 234 -16.36 -16.96 -14.86
CA ALA A 234 -16.64 -16.72 -16.29
C ALA A 234 -15.44 -17.10 -17.18
N ILE A 235 -14.23 -16.75 -16.77
CA ILE A 235 -12.99 -17.11 -17.49
C ILE A 235 -12.76 -18.61 -17.47
N THR A 236 -12.94 -19.27 -16.33
CA THR A 236 -12.80 -20.73 -16.21
C THR A 236 -13.82 -21.47 -17.10
N GLN A 237 -15.08 -20.99 -17.13
CA GLN A 237 -16.10 -21.53 -18.02
C GLN A 237 -15.78 -21.29 -19.50
N MET A 238 -15.23 -20.13 -19.84
CA MET A 238 -14.76 -19.83 -21.19
C MET A 238 -13.65 -20.79 -21.63
N GLN A 239 -12.66 -21.05 -20.77
CA GLN A 239 -11.60 -22.02 -21.04
C GLN A 239 -12.15 -23.43 -21.26
N ALA A 240 -13.06 -23.86 -20.39
CA ALA A 240 -13.71 -25.16 -20.56
C ALA A 240 -14.53 -25.23 -21.86
N ALA A 241 -15.19 -24.14 -22.25
CA ALA A 241 -15.91 -24.06 -23.52
C ALA A 241 -14.94 -24.08 -24.72
N LEU A 242 -13.77 -23.44 -24.61
CA LEU A 242 -12.71 -23.51 -25.62
C LEU A 242 -12.24 -24.96 -25.81
N GLU A 243 -11.91 -25.67 -24.75
CA GLU A 243 -11.46 -27.06 -24.84
C GLU A 243 -12.54 -27.99 -25.41
N THR A 244 -13.80 -27.77 -25.09
CA THR A 244 -14.88 -28.66 -25.48
C THR A 244 -15.51 -28.31 -26.82
N ASN A 245 -15.55 -27.04 -27.19
CA ASN A 245 -16.34 -26.54 -28.35
C ASN A 245 -15.53 -25.80 -29.41
N ALA A 246 -14.26 -25.48 -29.17
CA ALA A 246 -13.42 -24.81 -30.19
C ALA A 246 -13.10 -25.74 -31.35
N VAL A 247 -13.04 -27.04 -31.11
CA VAL A 247 -12.93 -28.05 -32.18
C VAL A 247 -14.33 -28.37 -32.70
N PRO A 248 -14.63 -28.15 -34.02
CA PRO A 248 -15.92 -28.44 -34.58
C PRO A 248 -16.28 -29.92 -34.40
N LYS A 249 -17.35 -30.20 -33.65
CA LYS A 249 -17.85 -31.56 -33.48
C LYS A 249 -18.61 -32.03 -34.73
N ARG A 250 -18.26 -33.19 -35.23
CA ARG A 250 -18.93 -33.82 -36.34
C ARG A 250 -19.86 -34.90 -35.83
N ILE A 251 -21.13 -34.83 -36.22
CA ILE A 251 -22.12 -35.87 -35.95
C ILE A 251 -22.27 -36.68 -37.22
N ILE A 252 -22.00 -37.96 -37.15
CA ILE A 252 -22.14 -38.89 -38.25
C ILE A 252 -23.34 -39.77 -37.92
N MET A 253 -24.38 -39.65 -38.74
CA MET A 253 -25.61 -40.43 -38.62
C MET A 253 -25.65 -41.50 -39.70
N GLY A 254 -26.10 -42.72 -39.33
CA GLY A 254 -26.27 -43.84 -40.24
C GLY A 254 -25.01 -44.59 -40.65
N ALA A 255 -23.84 -44.28 -39.99
CA ALA A 255 -22.60 -44.99 -40.24
C ALA A 255 -22.29 -46.03 -39.11
N LYS A 256 -21.71 -47.16 -39.51
CA LYS A 256 -21.13 -48.15 -38.65
C LYS A 256 -19.60 -48.00 -38.63
N ARG A 257 -18.91 -48.58 -37.61
CA ARG A 257 -17.45 -48.53 -37.53
C ARG A 257 -16.74 -49.14 -38.76
N SER A 258 -17.36 -50.15 -39.37
CA SER A 258 -16.88 -50.75 -40.62
C SER A 258 -16.96 -49.84 -41.84
N ASP A 259 -17.74 -48.79 -41.80
CA ASP A 259 -17.97 -47.89 -42.93
C ASP A 259 -16.85 -46.82 -43.06
N PHE A 260 -15.93 -46.78 -42.10
CA PHE A 260 -14.78 -45.90 -42.13
C PHE A 260 -13.61 -46.53 -42.89
N ALA A 261 -13.06 -45.78 -43.83
CA ALA A 261 -11.90 -46.24 -44.62
C ALA A 261 -10.65 -46.51 -43.74
N ASP A 262 -10.54 -45.77 -42.65
CA ASP A 262 -9.53 -45.96 -41.60
C ASP A 262 -10.23 -46.20 -40.26
N PRO A 263 -10.11 -47.40 -39.68
CA PRO A 263 -10.70 -47.72 -38.39
C PRO A 263 -10.21 -46.81 -37.24
N SER A 264 -9.02 -46.22 -37.37
CA SER A 264 -8.47 -45.27 -36.38
C SER A 264 -9.19 -43.92 -36.43
N ALA A 265 -9.84 -43.58 -37.51
CA ALA A 265 -10.61 -42.34 -37.67
C ALA A 265 -11.82 -42.28 -36.73
N TRP A 266 -12.33 -43.44 -36.27
CA TRP A 266 -13.39 -43.50 -35.27
C TRP A 266 -12.98 -43.00 -33.88
N THR A 267 -11.73 -43.19 -33.53
CA THR A 267 -11.17 -42.82 -32.24
C THR A 267 -10.35 -41.51 -32.28
N ASN A 268 -10.05 -41.00 -33.46
CA ASN A 268 -9.15 -39.85 -33.60
C ASN A 268 -9.91 -38.55 -33.77
N TYR A 269 -10.10 -37.81 -32.72
CA TYR A 269 -10.80 -36.52 -32.68
C TYR A 269 -10.17 -35.44 -33.58
N LEU A 270 -8.89 -35.59 -33.92
CA LEU A 270 -8.10 -34.60 -34.67
C LEU A 270 -8.06 -34.86 -36.18
N ASN A 271 -8.68 -35.95 -36.66
CA ASN A 271 -8.62 -36.25 -38.10
C ASN A 271 -9.51 -35.29 -38.91
N PRO A 272 -8.94 -34.40 -39.74
CA PRO A 272 -9.69 -33.40 -40.49
C PRO A 272 -10.58 -33.96 -41.59
N PHE A 273 -10.29 -35.20 -42.04
CA PHE A 273 -11.03 -35.87 -43.14
C PHE A 273 -11.54 -37.23 -42.66
N VAL A 274 -12.84 -37.43 -42.81
CA VAL A 274 -13.50 -38.71 -42.56
C VAL A 274 -14.06 -39.19 -43.90
N ALA A 275 -13.45 -40.24 -44.44
CA ALA A 275 -13.98 -40.93 -45.63
C ALA A 275 -14.96 -42.01 -45.16
N LEU A 276 -16.22 -41.97 -45.63
CA LEU A 276 -17.26 -42.92 -45.34
C LEU A 276 -17.58 -43.70 -46.59
N GLN A 277 -17.62 -45.03 -46.50
CA GLN A 277 -17.97 -45.93 -47.59
C GLN A 277 -19.51 -46.08 -47.75
N ASN A 278 -20.27 -45.62 -46.78
CA ASN A 278 -21.74 -45.72 -46.82
C ASN A 278 -22.36 -44.45 -47.43
N ALA A 279 -22.96 -44.54 -48.61
CA ALA A 279 -23.61 -43.44 -49.32
C ALA A 279 -24.86 -42.86 -48.60
N GLY A 280 -25.44 -43.59 -47.65
CA GLY A 280 -26.57 -43.14 -46.83
C GLY A 280 -26.17 -42.40 -45.55
N ALA A 281 -24.89 -42.33 -45.20
CA ALA A 281 -24.43 -41.64 -44.01
C ALA A 281 -24.44 -40.13 -44.19
N LYS A 282 -24.97 -39.42 -43.19
CA LYS A 282 -24.96 -37.95 -43.15
C LYS A 282 -23.93 -37.47 -42.14
N VAL A 283 -23.07 -36.57 -42.60
CA VAL A 283 -22.11 -35.87 -41.74
C VAL A 283 -22.61 -34.46 -41.51
N THR A 284 -22.89 -34.10 -40.29
CA THR A 284 -23.26 -32.75 -39.90
C THR A 284 -22.17 -32.20 -39.00
N GLN A 285 -21.60 -31.08 -39.33
CA GLN A 285 -20.66 -30.35 -38.50
C GLN A 285 -21.42 -29.33 -37.66
N LEU A 286 -21.26 -29.39 -36.34
CA LEU A 286 -21.79 -28.36 -35.45
C LEU A 286 -20.94 -27.10 -35.59
N ALA A 287 -21.58 -25.95 -35.58
CA ALA A 287 -20.85 -24.67 -35.52
C ALA A 287 -20.03 -24.59 -34.24
N PRO A 288 -18.81 -24.00 -34.30
CA PRO A 288 -18.06 -23.70 -33.09
C PRO A 288 -18.88 -22.83 -32.11
N GLY A 289 -18.73 -23.03 -30.83
CA GLY A 289 -19.40 -22.20 -29.83
C GLY A 289 -18.97 -20.74 -29.94
N GLU A 290 -19.91 -19.82 -29.87
CA GLU A 290 -19.61 -18.39 -29.86
C GLU A 290 -19.07 -18.00 -28.48
N LEU A 291 -17.84 -17.47 -28.46
CA LEU A 291 -17.15 -17.07 -27.22
C LEU A 291 -17.28 -15.57 -26.88
N ASN A 292 -17.84 -14.78 -27.82
CA ASN A 292 -17.99 -13.33 -27.67
C ASN A 292 -18.83 -12.95 -26.44
N ASN A 293 -19.80 -13.77 -26.05
CA ASN A 293 -20.60 -13.54 -24.84
C ASN A 293 -19.76 -13.57 -23.57
N PHE A 294 -18.72 -14.40 -23.51
CA PHE A 294 -17.81 -14.44 -22.37
C PHE A 294 -16.95 -13.18 -22.28
N HIS A 295 -16.45 -12.68 -23.41
CA HIS A 295 -15.69 -11.43 -23.44
C HIS A 295 -16.55 -10.26 -22.94
N SER A 296 -17.78 -10.11 -23.43
CA SER A 296 -18.69 -9.07 -22.98
C SER A 296 -19.04 -9.19 -21.49
N THR A 297 -19.17 -10.40 -20.97
CA THR A 297 -19.42 -10.65 -19.54
C THR A 297 -18.21 -10.28 -18.68
N ILE A 298 -16.99 -10.64 -19.11
CA ILE A 298 -15.74 -10.29 -18.41
C ILE A 298 -15.54 -8.76 -18.40
N GLU A 299 -15.80 -8.10 -19.54
CA GLU A 299 -15.79 -6.63 -19.61
C GLU A 299 -16.80 -5.99 -18.65
N LEU A 300 -18.01 -6.55 -18.54
CA LEU A 300 -19.02 -6.08 -17.60
C LEU A 300 -18.49 -6.18 -16.16
N TYR A 301 -17.88 -7.29 -15.77
CA TYR A 301 -17.28 -7.43 -14.45
C TYR A 301 -16.12 -6.46 -14.22
N GLY A 302 -15.28 -6.21 -15.23
CA GLY A 302 -14.25 -5.17 -15.15
C GLY A 302 -14.83 -3.77 -14.94
N LYS A 303 -15.93 -3.42 -15.63
CA LYS A 303 -16.65 -2.14 -15.42
C LYS A 303 -17.27 -2.04 -14.02
N LEU A 304 -17.84 -3.14 -13.51
CA LEU A 304 -18.35 -3.20 -12.13
C LEU A 304 -17.24 -3.03 -11.10
N ALA A 305 -16.08 -3.68 -11.31
CA ALA A 305 -14.91 -3.54 -10.47
C ALA A 305 -14.43 -2.07 -10.42
N ALA A 306 -14.33 -1.40 -11.57
CA ALA A 306 -13.99 0.00 -11.67
C ALA A 306 -15.00 0.91 -10.93
N SER A 307 -16.30 0.62 -11.07
CA SER A 307 -17.36 1.38 -10.40
C SER A 307 -17.32 1.24 -8.88
N LEU A 308 -17.12 0.02 -8.37
CA LEU A 308 -17.08 -0.26 -6.93
C LEU A 308 -15.85 0.34 -6.26
N THR A 309 -14.69 0.19 -6.89
CA THR A 309 -13.43 0.71 -6.35
C THR A 309 -13.25 2.22 -6.59
N GLY A 310 -13.88 2.74 -7.64
CA GLY A 310 -13.67 4.10 -8.12
C GLY A 310 -12.30 4.29 -8.81
N PHE A 311 -11.69 3.18 -9.24
CA PHE A 311 -10.46 3.20 -10.02
C PHE A 311 -10.75 3.30 -11.50
N PRO A 312 -9.82 3.84 -12.32
CA PRO A 312 -9.94 3.83 -13.76
C PRO A 312 -10.14 2.41 -14.31
N ALA A 313 -11.02 2.28 -15.28
CA ALA A 313 -11.37 0.97 -15.86
C ALA A 313 -10.15 0.23 -16.47
N ARG A 314 -9.14 0.97 -16.91
CA ARG A 314 -7.89 0.43 -17.44
C ARG A 314 -7.11 -0.47 -16.44
N TYR A 315 -7.25 -0.23 -15.13
CA TYR A 315 -6.63 -1.09 -14.10
C TYR A 315 -7.22 -2.50 -14.05
N PHE A 316 -8.43 -2.67 -14.59
CA PHE A 316 -9.14 -3.95 -14.68
C PHE A 316 -9.09 -4.58 -16.07
N GLY A 317 -8.13 -4.14 -16.92
CA GLY A 317 -7.90 -4.71 -18.25
C GLY A 317 -8.82 -4.15 -19.35
N LEU A 318 -9.58 -3.09 -19.07
CA LEU A 318 -10.43 -2.44 -20.06
C LEU A 318 -9.65 -1.33 -20.78
N ILE A 319 -9.14 -1.67 -21.97
CA ILE A 319 -8.35 -0.76 -22.80
C ILE A 319 -9.26 -0.12 -23.85
N THR A 320 -9.22 1.21 -23.96
CA THR A 320 -9.86 1.94 -25.07
C THR A 320 -8.92 1.99 -26.27
N THR A 321 -9.48 1.85 -27.48
CA THR A 321 -8.72 1.86 -28.74
C THR A 321 -7.95 3.18 -28.96
N ASN A 322 -8.49 4.29 -28.44
CA ASN A 322 -7.83 5.59 -28.47
C ASN A 322 -7.32 5.95 -27.07
N PRO A 323 -6.02 6.24 -26.89
CA PRO A 323 -5.51 6.70 -25.62
C PRO A 323 -6.21 8.02 -25.24
N PRO A 324 -6.74 8.13 -24.00
CA PRO A 324 -7.38 9.36 -23.56
C PRO A 324 -6.35 10.48 -23.44
N ALA A 325 -6.80 11.72 -23.65
CA ALA A 325 -5.98 12.90 -23.42
C ALA A 325 -5.59 12.97 -21.92
N GLU A 326 -4.44 13.59 -21.63
CA GLU A 326 -3.89 13.69 -20.27
C GLU A 326 -4.91 14.21 -19.24
N GLY A 327 -5.70 15.23 -19.61
CA GLY A 327 -6.74 15.77 -18.74
C GLY A 327 -7.86 14.77 -18.41
N ALA A 328 -8.21 13.89 -19.35
CA ALA A 328 -9.18 12.83 -19.10
C ALA A 328 -8.62 11.76 -18.15
N ILE A 329 -7.35 11.39 -18.29
CA ILE A 329 -6.65 10.46 -17.38
C ILE A 329 -6.70 11.00 -15.94
N ARG A 330 -6.39 12.28 -15.75
CA ARG A 330 -6.44 12.92 -14.43
C ARG A 330 -7.84 12.97 -13.83
N ALA A 331 -8.84 13.27 -14.66
CA ALA A 331 -10.22 13.29 -14.22
C ALA A 331 -10.67 11.89 -13.75
N GLU A 332 -10.27 10.83 -14.45
CA GLU A 332 -10.54 9.46 -14.07
C GLU A 332 -9.83 9.06 -12.76
N GLU A 333 -8.61 9.55 -12.52
CA GLU A 333 -7.82 9.23 -11.32
C GLU A 333 -8.17 10.08 -10.10
N SER A 334 -8.95 11.15 -10.26
CA SER A 334 -9.23 12.11 -9.19
C SER A 334 -9.80 11.46 -7.92
N LYS A 335 -10.65 10.45 -8.07
CA LYS A 335 -11.25 9.70 -6.95
C LYS A 335 -10.20 8.81 -6.25
N LEU A 336 -9.31 8.18 -7.02
CA LEU A 336 -8.20 7.39 -6.49
C LEU A 336 -7.22 8.30 -5.73
N VAL A 337 -6.83 9.43 -6.31
CA VAL A 337 -5.95 10.42 -5.68
C VAL A 337 -6.53 10.86 -4.34
N LYS A 338 -7.82 11.24 -4.32
CA LYS A 338 -8.50 11.66 -3.08
C LYS A 338 -8.57 10.56 -2.02
N ARG A 339 -8.69 9.31 -2.45
CA ARG A 339 -8.64 8.14 -1.54
C ARG A 339 -7.25 7.98 -0.94
N VAL A 340 -6.20 8.05 -1.75
CA VAL A 340 -4.80 7.94 -1.28
C VAL A 340 -4.45 9.09 -0.32
N GLU A 341 -4.86 10.33 -0.62
CA GLU A 341 -4.68 11.47 0.29
C GLU A 341 -5.28 11.20 1.69
N ARG A 342 -6.49 10.63 1.74
CA ARG A 342 -7.14 10.28 3.02
C ARG A 342 -6.36 9.20 3.75
N VAL A 343 -5.95 8.14 3.04
CA VAL A 343 -5.17 7.05 3.61
C VAL A 343 -3.82 7.56 4.12
N ASN A 344 -3.16 8.47 3.37
CA ASN A 344 -1.92 9.13 3.79
C ASN A 344 -2.10 9.94 5.07
N ALA A 345 -3.20 10.67 5.21
CA ALA A 345 -3.48 11.43 6.43
C ALA A 345 -3.64 10.51 7.66
N GLU A 346 -4.35 9.38 7.51
CA GLU A 346 -4.52 8.38 8.57
C GLU A 346 -3.21 7.69 8.93
N CYS A 347 -2.43 7.26 7.92
CA CYS A 347 -1.10 6.68 8.10
C CYS A 347 -0.12 7.67 8.72
N GLY A 348 -0.15 8.93 8.26
CA GLY A 348 0.68 10.01 8.80
C GLY A 348 0.43 10.26 10.29
N ALA A 349 -0.83 10.22 10.71
CA ALA A 349 -1.19 10.36 12.13
C ALA A 349 -0.66 9.18 12.98
N ALA A 350 -0.71 7.95 12.47
CA ALA A 350 -0.16 6.78 13.16
C ALA A 350 1.37 6.84 13.23
N LEU A 351 2.03 7.14 12.11
CA LEU A 351 3.49 7.29 12.05
C LEU A 351 3.99 8.43 12.93
N SER A 352 3.31 9.58 12.96
CA SER A 352 3.61 10.69 13.85
C SER A 352 3.65 10.27 15.34
N ARG A 353 2.69 9.41 15.75
CA ARG A 353 2.67 8.88 17.12
C ARG A 353 3.85 7.96 17.39
N ALA A 354 4.20 7.06 16.47
CA ALA A 354 5.36 6.17 16.59
C ALA A 354 6.65 6.97 16.73
N LEU A 355 6.86 7.95 15.85
CA LEU A 355 8.02 8.83 15.88
C LEU A 355 8.08 9.69 17.16
N THR A 356 6.93 10.12 17.70
CA THR A 356 6.89 10.85 18.96
C THR A 356 7.31 9.96 20.14
N ILE A 357 6.91 8.67 20.15
CA ILE A 357 7.36 7.73 21.17
C ILE A 357 8.86 7.45 21.03
N ALA A 358 9.36 7.27 19.82
CA ALA A 358 10.79 7.11 19.54
C ALA A 358 11.59 8.33 20.01
N ALA A 359 11.13 9.55 19.72
CA ALA A 359 11.75 10.78 20.23
C ALA A 359 11.81 10.80 21.78
N ARG A 360 10.74 10.35 22.45
CA ARG A 360 10.70 10.27 23.92
C ARG A 360 11.72 9.27 24.46
N ILE A 361 11.91 8.13 23.81
CA ILE A 361 12.94 7.13 24.15
C ILE A 361 14.35 7.74 23.99
N MET A 362 14.57 8.58 22.98
CA MET A 362 15.82 9.33 22.78
C MET A 362 16.00 10.51 23.76
N GLY A 363 15.07 10.71 24.71
CA GLY A 363 15.15 11.79 25.70
C GLY A 363 14.54 13.13 25.28
N HIS A 364 13.92 13.20 24.09
CA HIS A 364 13.25 14.41 23.61
C HIS A 364 11.77 14.42 24.02
N THR A 365 11.34 15.46 24.72
CA THR A 365 9.94 15.61 25.13
C THR A 365 9.21 16.54 24.15
N ILE A 366 8.44 15.97 23.24
CA ILE A 366 7.59 16.70 22.29
C ILE A 366 6.13 16.27 22.46
N PRO A 367 5.16 17.14 22.18
CA PRO A 367 3.73 16.81 22.23
C PRO A 367 3.36 15.70 21.21
N MET A 368 2.38 14.87 21.55
CA MET A 368 1.82 13.92 20.58
C MET A 368 1.25 14.67 19.38
N GLY A 369 1.64 14.26 18.17
CA GLY A 369 1.23 14.92 16.92
C GLY A 369 2.11 16.10 16.51
N ALA A 370 3.22 16.41 17.23
CA ALA A 370 4.16 17.44 16.83
C ALA A 370 4.98 17.07 15.59
N VAL A 371 5.13 15.79 15.29
CA VAL A 371 5.83 15.29 14.10
C VAL A 371 4.87 15.33 12.90
N ASN A 372 5.15 16.18 11.94
CA ASN A 372 4.41 16.23 10.68
C ASN A 372 5.07 15.32 9.67
N VAL A 373 4.30 14.37 9.11
CA VAL A 373 4.73 13.47 8.06
C VAL A 373 4.26 14.04 6.72
N ALA A 374 5.20 14.39 5.86
CA ALA A 374 4.94 14.87 4.51
C ALA A 374 4.91 13.68 3.53
N TRP A 375 3.97 13.71 2.60
CA TRP A 375 3.79 12.69 1.56
C TRP A 375 4.05 13.28 0.19
N HIS A 376 4.53 12.45 -0.75
CA HIS A 376 4.56 12.82 -2.15
C HIS A 376 3.14 12.95 -2.71
N ASP A 377 2.98 13.75 -3.77
CA ASP A 377 1.70 13.93 -4.44
C ASP A 377 1.24 12.60 -5.10
N PRO A 378 0.13 12.02 -4.65
CA PRO A 378 -0.37 10.76 -5.21
C PRO A 378 -0.86 10.87 -6.66
N ALA A 379 -1.04 12.08 -7.19
CA ALA A 379 -1.41 12.33 -8.58
C ALA A 379 -0.25 12.07 -9.57
N THR A 380 0.98 11.86 -9.06
CA THR A 380 2.17 11.59 -9.88
C THR A 380 2.31 12.54 -11.09
N PRO A 381 2.36 13.87 -10.87
CA PRO A 381 2.44 14.84 -11.96
C PRO A 381 3.73 14.61 -12.79
N THR A 382 3.64 14.80 -14.11
CA THR A 382 4.81 14.73 -14.99
C THR A 382 5.82 15.83 -14.68
N PHE A 383 7.09 15.59 -15.01
CA PHE A 383 8.13 16.61 -14.82
C PHE A 383 7.80 17.95 -15.49
N SER A 384 7.23 17.91 -16.71
CA SER A 384 6.80 19.11 -17.42
C SER A 384 5.77 19.92 -16.64
N GLN A 385 4.80 19.26 -16.02
CA GLN A 385 3.77 19.93 -15.21
C GLN A 385 4.32 20.53 -13.93
N LYS A 386 5.25 19.80 -13.26
CA LYS A 386 5.96 20.34 -12.10
C LYS A 386 6.77 21.57 -12.50
N ALA A 387 7.49 21.52 -13.63
CA ALA A 387 8.28 22.62 -14.13
C ALA A 387 7.41 23.84 -14.48
N ASP A 388 6.27 23.65 -15.16
CA ASP A 388 5.34 24.75 -15.49
C ASP A 388 4.71 25.37 -14.22
N ALA A 389 4.31 24.54 -13.25
CA ALA A 389 3.79 25.02 -11.98
C ALA A 389 4.86 25.82 -11.20
N LEU A 390 6.10 25.34 -11.16
CA LEU A 390 7.20 25.98 -10.46
C LEU A 390 7.64 27.27 -11.14
N GLN A 391 7.64 27.33 -12.49
CA GLN A 391 7.90 28.56 -13.22
C GLN A 391 6.90 29.66 -12.83
N LYS A 392 5.63 29.30 -12.59
CA LYS A 392 4.59 30.23 -12.15
C LYS A 392 4.71 30.62 -10.67
N LEU A 393 5.14 29.69 -9.82
CA LEU A 393 5.23 29.89 -8.37
C LEU A 393 6.53 30.58 -7.94
N ALA A 394 7.65 30.27 -8.59
CA ALA A 394 8.98 30.78 -8.28
C ALA A 394 9.43 31.90 -9.24
N GLY A 395 8.75 32.10 -10.39
CA GLY A 395 9.06 33.13 -11.36
C GLY A 395 8.44 34.51 -11.03
N GLY A 396 9.03 35.58 -11.52
CA GLY A 396 8.55 36.95 -11.31
C GLY A 396 8.58 37.36 -9.84
N LYS A 397 7.41 37.63 -9.23
CA LYS A 397 7.30 37.84 -7.78
C LYS A 397 7.08 36.46 -7.11
N PRO A 398 8.12 35.85 -6.56
CA PRO A 398 8.04 34.48 -6.12
C PRO A 398 7.09 34.30 -4.94
N LEU A 399 6.23 33.30 -5.00
CA LEU A 399 5.37 32.86 -3.91
C LEU A 399 6.07 31.82 -3.03
N ILE A 400 7.05 31.08 -3.58
CA ILE A 400 7.86 30.10 -2.87
C ILE A 400 9.34 30.42 -3.03
N SER A 401 10.14 30.03 -2.05
CA SER A 401 11.60 30.16 -2.11
C SER A 401 12.21 29.17 -3.10
N ARG A 402 13.49 29.39 -3.49
CA ARG A 402 14.26 28.45 -4.31
C ARG A 402 14.31 27.04 -3.65
N GLU A 403 14.54 26.99 -2.36
CA GLU A 403 14.52 25.73 -1.59
C GLU A 403 13.14 25.04 -1.66
N GLY A 404 12.07 25.79 -1.47
CA GLY A 404 10.71 25.26 -1.61
C GLY A 404 10.41 24.75 -3.02
N ALA A 405 10.96 25.40 -4.06
CA ALA A 405 10.84 24.92 -5.43
C ALA A 405 11.59 23.59 -5.65
N TRP A 406 12.77 23.43 -5.08
CA TRP A 406 13.52 22.16 -5.12
C TRP A 406 12.80 21.05 -4.36
N ASP A 407 12.17 21.39 -3.23
CA ASP A 407 11.33 20.47 -2.49
C ASP A 407 10.17 19.98 -3.36
N GLU A 408 9.48 20.86 -4.07
CA GLU A 408 8.37 20.49 -4.96
C GLU A 408 8.82 19.64 -6.16
N LEU A 409 10.08 19.86 -6.65
CA LEU A 409 10.68 18.97 -7.65
C LEU A 409 10.97 17.56 -7.12
N GLY A 410 11.00 17.40 -5.80
CA GLY A 410 11.32 16.13 -5.16
C GLY A 410 12.83 15.86 -5.11
N TRP A 411 13.67 16.90 -5.11
CA TRP A 411 15.11 16.73 -4.98
C TRP A 411 15.48 16.32 -3.56
N ASP A 412 16.38 15.36 -3.47
CA ASP A 412 16.98 14.95 -2.21
C ASP A 412 17.99 15.99 -1.67
N ASP A 413 18.38 15.83 -0.41
CA ASP A 413 19.29 16.77 0.25
C ASP A 413 20.69 16.78 -0.39
N ALA A 414 21.13 15.66 -0.97
CA ALA A 414 22.40 15.57 -1.68
C ALA A 414 22.36 16.41 -2.97
N ARG A 415 21.30 16.29 -3.75
CA ARG A 415 21.07 17.11 -4.95
C ARG A 415 20.96 18.59 -4.60
N LYS A 416 20.20 18.95 -3.56
CA LYS A 416 20.09 20.33 -3.09
C LYS A 416 21.44 20.91 -2.66
N ALA A 417 22.26 20.12 -1.95
CA ALA A 417 23.60 20.54 -1.55
C ALA A 417 24.49 20.81 -2.77
N THR A 418 24.43 19.95 -3.78
CA THR A 418 25.17 20.11 -5.03
C THR A 418 24.74 21.39 -5.76
N GLU A 419 23.45 21.61 -5.89
CA GLU A 419 22.91 22.81 -6.56
C GLU A 419 23.24 24.10 -5.81
N ARG A 420 23.23 24.08 -4.45
CA ARG A 420 23.70 25.22 -3.65
C ARG A 420 25.18 25.51 -3.91
N ALA A 421 26.01 24.48 -4.10
CA ALA A 421 27.41 24.67 -4.44
C ALA A 421 27.58 25.31 -5.83
N TYR A 422 26.86 24.81 -6.83
CA TYR A 422 26.87 25.38 -8.18
C TYR A 422 26.42 26.83 -8.21
N LEU A 423 25.34 27.17 -7.51
CA LEU A 423 24.84 28.54 -7.43
C LEU A 423 25.84 29.49 -6.75
N ARG A 424 26.55 29.03 -5.71
CA ARG A 424 27.62 29.85 -5.10
C ARG A 424 28.79 30.06 -6.04
N GLU A 425 29.13 29.04 -6.84
CA GLU A 425 30.17 29.14 -7.85
C GLU A 425 29.78 30.16 -8.95
N GLU A 426 28.55 30.08 -9.44
CA GLU A 426 27.99 31.06 -10.41
C GLU A 426 27.95 32.49 -9.85
N GLU A 427 27.51 32.68 -8.56
CA GLU A 427 27.48 33.98 -7.90
C GLU A 427 28.91 34.56 -7.68
N THR A 428 29.93 33.72 -7.65
CA THR A 428 31.32 34.11 -7.43
C THR A 428 32.10 34.27 -8.75
N ASP A 429 31.47 34.04 -9.90
CA ASP A 429 32.10 34.19 -11.21
C ASP A 429 32.53 35.66 -11.44
N PRO A 430 33.86 35.92 -11.64
CA PRO A 430 34.38 37.27 -11.79
C PRO A 430 33.81 38.01 -12.98
N ASP A 431 33.40 37.33 -14.02
CA ASP A 431 32.83 37.94 -15.21
C ASP A 431 31.37 38.39 -15.00
N LEU A 432 30.61 37.66 -14.18
CA LEU A 432 29.26 38.05 -13.76
C LEU A 432 29.29 39.27 -12.82
N LEU A 433 30.24 39.29 -11.88
CA LEU A 433 30.45 40.42 -10.96
C LEU A 433 30.82 41.70 -11.75
N ARG A 434 31.68 41.60 -12.76
CA ARG A 434 32.03 42.71 -13.65
C ARG A 434 30.85 43.22 -14.49
N LEU A 435 29.95 42.37 -14.90
CA LEU A 435 28.72 42.75 -15.60
C LEU A 435 27.72 43.43 -14.67
N LEU A 436 27.58 42.98 -13.43
CA LEU A 436 26.72 43.59 -12.41
C LEU A 436 27.26 44.98 -11.99
N GLU A 437 28.58 45.13 -11.83
CA GLU A 437 29.20 46.42 -11.56
C GLU A 437 28.97 47.45 -12.70
N LYS A 438 28.95 46.97 -13.96
CA LYS A 438 28.67 47.83 -15.12
C LYS A 438 27.19 48.23 -15.28
N THR A 439 26.29 47.46 -14.70
CA THR A 439 24.83 47.68 -14.79
C THR A 439 24.26 48.42 -13.57
N THR A 440 25.02 48.56 -12.48
CA THR A 440 24.61 49.33 -11.32
C THR A 440 24.90 50.81 -11.65
N PRO A 441 23.88 51.69 -11.80
CA PRO A 441 24.12 53.12 -12.02
C PRO A 441 24.84 53.65 -10.77
N THR A 442 26.06 54.13 -10.94
CA THR A 442 26.76 54.93 -9.94
C THR A 442 25.92 56.17 -9.69
N LEU A 443 25.24 56.20 -8.55
CA LEU A 443 24.70 57.47 -8.05
C LEU A 443 25.91 58.36 -7.77
N THR A 444 26.17 59.32 -8.67
CA THR A 444 27.18 60.35 -8.48
C THR A 444 26.66 61.33 -7.41
N ASP A 445 27.57 61.83 -6.57
CA ASP A 445 27.29 62.82 -5.50
C ASP A 445 26.58 64.09 -5.97
N ASP A 446 26.41 64.27 -7.27
CA ASP A 446 25.67 65.39 -7.89
C ASP A 446 24.13 65.26 -7.76
N ASP A 447 23.58 64.08 -7.47
CA ASP A 447 22.15 63.91 -7.24
C ASP A 447 21.68 64.25 -5.82
N LEU A 448 22.59 64.60 -4.93
CA LEU A 448 22.30 64.98 -3.54
C LEU A 448 22.40 66.51 -3.29
N GLY A 449 22.59 67.28 -4.30
CA GLY A 449 22.71 68.76 -4.18
C GLY A 449 21.47 69.46 -4.65
N THR A 450 20.61 69.85 -3.77
CA THR A 450 20.03 71.19 -3.56
C THR A 450 18.72 71.06 -2.77
N SER A 451 18.85 71.16 -1.47
CA SER A 451 17.75 71.63 -0.62
C SER A 451 17.51 73.10 -0.85
N HIS A 452 16.45 73.43 -1.58
CA HIS A 452 15.92 74.80 -1.61
C HIS A 452 15.20 75.07 -0.28
N GLY A 453 15.75 76.06 0.45
CA GLY A 453 15.17 76.60 1.65
C GLY A 453 13.74 77.08 1.44
N ILE A 454 12.88 76.68 2.34
CA ILE A 454 11.52 77.19 2.47
C ILE A 454 11.65 78.52 3.27
N ASP A 455 11.49 79.62 2.56
CA ASP A 455 11.40 80.95 3.14
C ASP A 455 10.05 81.14 3.83
N THR A 456 10.08 81.38 5.13
CA THR A 456 8.93 81.77 5.91
C THR A 456 8.68 83.26 5.76
N ALA A 457 7.66 83.64 5.02
CA ALA A 457 7.10 85.00 5.12
C ALA A 457 5.67 84.93 5.64
N ARG A 458 5.48 85.65 6.71
CA ARG A 458 4.22 86.05 7.31
C ARG A 458 3.41 86.93 6.31
N ASP A 459 2.10 86.63 6.24
CA ASP A 459 0.99 87.54 6.63
C ASP A 459 -0.34 86.78 6.53
#